data_2a845f4d675e95b0153a150cb47a9cc4
#
_entry.id   2a845f4d675e95b0153a150cb47a9cc4
#
_cell.length_a   1.000
_cell.length_b   1.000
_cell.length_c   1.000
_cell.angle_alpha   90.00
_cell.angle_beta   90.00
_cell.angle_gamma   90.00
#
_symmetry.space_group_name_H-M   'P 1'
#
loop_
_entity.id
_entity.type
_entity.pdbx_description
1 polymer ?
#
loop_
_entity_poly.entity_id
_entity_poly.type
_entity_poly.pdbx_seq_one_letter_code
_entity_poly.pdbx_strand_id
1 'polypeptide(L)'
;MTVTTLVVMAICINLGMWQYDKAQAKQALQARQEAGMLLAPVDLPREIDNVEPWRYRRVKFAGTYEPKYQVLLDNQVENNVVGYHVLTPIKLEGANQYVLVDRGWIVGSLDRKVPVVNVPEGKQEIVGDIFIPLAKAFTLEAPATDGKWQAVWQSMDLARYTKAVSADVLPFVVRLDAQSKAGGFSRAWPHPGEKVTMHLGYAYQWFGFALTLFVIFIVLNIKKVT
;
A
#
# COMPACT_ATOMS: atom_id res chain seq x y z
N MET A 1 31.52 -26.74 -20.09
CA MET A 1 31.77 -25.71 -19.08
C MET A 1 31.50 -24.29 -19.61
N THR A 2 31.97 -23.90 -20.80
CA THR A 2 31.76 -22.54 -21.35
C THR A 2 30.29 -22.15 -21.48
N VAL A 3 29.44 -23.02 -22.07
CA VAL A 3 28.00 -22.75 -22.22
C VAL A 3 27.32 -22.58 -20.87
N THR A 4 27.63 -23.45 -19.90
CA THR A 4 27.05 -23.36 -18.55
C THR A 4 27.40 -22.04 -17.87
N THR A 5 28.67 -21.60 -17.97
CA THR A 5 29.11 -20.32 -17.39
C THR A 5 28.38 -19.14 -18.03
N LEU A 6 28.24 -19.13 -19.36
CA LEU A 6 27.50 -18.08 -20.06
C LEU A 6 26.02 -18.02 -19.66
N VAL A 7 25.38 -19.19 -19.54
CA VAL A 7 23.97 -19.27 -19.08
C VAL A 7 23.81 -18.76 -17.67
N VAL A 8 24.66 -19.18 -16.71
CA VAL A 8 24.60 -18.72 -15.34
C VAL A 8 24.86 -17.21 -15.23
N MET A 9 25.83 -16.70 -15.99
CA MET A 9 26.13 -15.27 -16.05
C MET A 9 24.93 -14.48 -16.58
N ALA A 10 24.27 -14.95 -17.64
CA ALA A 10 23.06 -14.32 -18.17
C ALA A 10 21.91 -14.31 -17.13
N ILE A 11 21.74 -15.39 -16.38
CA ILE A 11 20.75 -15.45 -15.28
C ILE A 11 21.09 -14.40 -14.21
N CYS A 12 22.34 -14.29 -13.77
CA CYS A 12 22.76 -13.30 -12.80
C CYS A 12 22.49 -11.86 -13.27
N ILE A 13 22.82 -11.56 -14.53
CA ILE A 13 22.56 -10.23 -15.11
C ILE A 13 21.04 -9.93 -15.11
N ASN A 14 20.23 -10.87 -15.57
CA ASN A 14 18.77 -10.68 -15.61
C ASN A 14 18.17 -10.47 -14.21
N LEU A 15 18.60 -11.24 -13.20
CA LEU A 15 18.17 -11.07 -11.82
C LEU A 15 18.64 -9.71 -11.25
N GLY A 16 19.86 -9.28 -11.58
CA GLY A 16 20.37 -7.96 -11.23
C GLY A 16 19.51 -6.84 -11.82
N MET A 17 19.21 -6.90 -13.11
CA MET A 17 18.35 -5.94 -13.79
C MET A 17 16.94 -5.92 -13.20
N TRP A 18 16.33 -7.09 -12.97
CA TRP A 18 15.01 -7.18 -12.34
C TRP A 18 14.97 -6.52 -10.96
N GLN A 19 15.98 -6.73 -10.12
CA GLN A 19 16.08 -6.08 -8.81
C GLN A 19 16.26 -4.58 -8.94
N TYR A 20 17.09 -4.14 -9.89
CA TYR A 20 17.31 -2.72 -10.16
C TYR A 20 16.01 -2.02 -10.60
N ASP A 21 15.26 -2.62 -11.53
CA ASP A 21 13.98 -2.08 -11.99
C ASP A 21 12.95 -1.99 -10.85
N LYS A 22 12.94 -2.97 -9.93
CA LYS A 22 12.10 -2.91 -8.71
C LYS A 22 12.49 -1.75 -7.79
N ALA A 23 13.80 -1.50 -7.64
CA ALA A 23 14.28 -0.36 -6.86
C ALA A 23 13.85 0.98 -7.48
N GLN A 24 14.03 1.14 -8.80
CA GLN A 24 13.63 2.33 -9.55
C GLN A 24 12.12 2.60 -9.45
N ALA A 25 11.29 1.59 -9.62
CA ALA A 25 9.84 1.71 -9.51
C ALA A 25 9.42 2.18 -8.09
N LYS A 26 10.05 1.63 -7.04
CA LYS A 26 9.78 2.04 -5.66
C LYS A 26 10.26 3.47 -5.38
N GLN A 27 11.42 3.85 -5.89
CA GLN A 27 11.96 5.20 -5.76
C GLN A 27 11.06 6.23 -6.45
N ALA A 28 10.54 5.92 -7.64
CA ALA A 28 9.59 6.78 -8.34
C ALA A 28 8.28 6.96 -7.55
N LEU A 29 7.75 5.89 -6.93
CA LEU A 29 6.56 5.99 -6.08
C LEU A 29 6.82 6.83 -4.83
N GLN A 30 8.00 6.70 -4.21
CA GLN A 30 8.39 7.50 -3.06
C GLN A 30 8.48 8.99 -3.43
N ALA A 31 9.18 9.32 -4.51
CA ALA A 31 9.30 10.70 -4.98
C ALA A 31 7.93 11.32 -5.28
N ARG A 32 7.00 10.53 -5.85
CA ARG A 32 5.63 10.97 -6.10
C ARG A 32 4.85 11.23 -4.80
N GLN A 33 5.01 10.37 -3.78
CA GLN A 33 4.39 10.58 -2.47
C GLN A 33 4.94 11.84 -1.80
N GLU A 34 6.26 12.01 -1.77
CA GLU A 34 6.91 13.19 -1.20
C GLU A 34 6.45 14.48 -1.89
N ALA A 35 6.44 14.50 -3.22
CA ALA A 35 5.93 15.63 -3.99
C ALA A 35 4.44 15.92 -3.68
N GLY A 36 3.61 14.87 -3.58
CA GLY A 36 2.19 15.01 -3.22
C GLY A 36 1.95 15.58 -1.83
N MET A 37 2.80 15.22 -0.87
CA MET A 37 2.71 15.73 0.52
C MET A 37 3.11 17.20 0.66
N LEU A 38 3.96 17.72 -0.22
CA LEU A 38 4.37 19.12 -0.23
C LEU A 38 3.28 20.06 -0.79
N LEU A 39 2.36 19.53 -1.57
CA LEU A 39 1.29 20.33 -2.17
C LEU A 39 0.18 20.64 -1.16
N ALA A 40 -0.37 21.84 -1.24
CA ALA A 40 -1.54 22.21 -0.43
C ALA A 40 -2.73 21.26 -0.72
N PRO A 41 -3.55 20.90 0.29
CA PRO A 41 -4.75 20.10 0.08
C PRO A 41 -5.71 20.79 -0.89
N VAL A 42 -6.26 20.03 -1.84
CA VAL A 42 -7.32 20.47 -2.73
C VAL A 42 -8.67 19.89 -2.30
N ASP A 43 -9.77 20.47 -2.77
CA ASP A 43 -11.08 19.90 -2.51
C ASP A 43 -11.17 18.50 -3.14
N LEU A 44 -11.82 17.57 -2.44
CA LEU A 44 -11.98 16.19 -2.91
C LEU A 44 -12.81 16.18 -4.20
N PRO A 45 -12.27 15.62 -5.31
CA PRO A 45 -13.05 15.48 -6.53
C PRO A 45 -14.17 14.45 -6.33
N ARG A 46 -15.35 14.74 -6.82
CA ARG A 46 -16.54 13.87 -6.69
C ARG A 46 -16.71 12.92 -7.87
N GLU A 47 -16.16 13.28 -9.02
CA GLU A 47 -16.13 12.47 -10.23
C GLU A 47 -14.69 12.27 -10.65
N ILE A 48 -14.29 11.04 -10.82
CA ILE A 48 -12.91 10.67 -11.17
C ILE A 48 -12.97 9.52 -12.19
N ASP A 49 -12.65 9.83 -13.43
CA ASP A 49 -12.53 8.83 -14.50
C ASP A 49 -11.26 7.98 -14.34
N ASN A 50 -10.17 8.61 -13.92
CA ASN A 50 -8.90 7.94 -13.67
C ASN A 50 -8.35 8.35 -12.31
N VAL A 51 -8.25 7.37 -11.41
CA VAL A 51 -7.78 7.58 -10.02
C VAL A 51 -6.26 7.68 -9.91
N GLU A 52 -5.50 7.12 -10.87
CA GLU A 52 -4.04 7.01 -10.75
C GLU A 52 -3.31 8.37 -10.67
N PRO A 53 -3.71 9.43 -11.39
CA PRO A 53 -3.13 10.76 -11.21
C PRO A 53 -3.30 11.34 -9.80
N TRP A 54 -4.31 10.87 -9.06
CA TRP A 54 -4.63 11.33 -7.71
C TRP A 54 -3.88 10.59 -6.60
N ARG A 55 -3.17 9.54 -6.91
CA ARG A 55 -2.36 8.78 -5.93
C ARG A 55 -1.42 9.71 -5.18
N TYR A 56 -1.51 9.68 -3.84
CA TYR A 56 -0.77 10.52 -2.89
C TYR A 56 -1.09 12.03 -2.96
N ARG A 57 -2.13 12.44 -3.71
CA ARG A 57 -2.57 13.83 -3.70
C ARG A 57 -3.28 14.15 -2.39
N ARG A 58 -2.88 15.24 -1.74
CA ARG A 58 -3.57 15.71 -0.52
C ARG A 58 -4.91 16.32 -0.90
N VAL A 59 -5.94 15.93 -0.15
CA VAL A 59 -7.33 16.38 -0.34
C VAL A 59 -7.93 16.83 1.00
N LYS A 60 -8.93 17.70 0.91
CA LYS A 60 -9.76 18.14 2.03
C LYS A 60 -11.24 18.03 1.68
N PHE A 61 -12.05 17.68 2.64
CA PHE A 61 -13.51 17.59 2.51
C PHE A 61 -14.16 17.52 3.88
N ALA A 62 -15.49 17.67 3.93
CA ALA A 62 -16.29 17.50 5.12
C ALA A 62 -17.35 16.40 4.94
N GLY A 63 -17.70 15.73 6.04
CA GLY A 63 -18.70 14.69 6.03
C GLY A 63 -18.98 14.14 7.43
N THR A 64 -19.83 13.12 7.49
CA THR A 64 -20.19 12.43 8.72
C THR A 64 -19.83 10.96 8.60
N TYR A 65 -19.10 10.42 9.56
CA TYR A 65 -18.76 9.02 9.60
C TYR A 65 -19.99 8.11 9.74
N GLU A 66 -19.96 6.98 9.02
CA GLU A 66 -21.01 5.94 9.11
C GLU A 66 -20.40 4.66 9.70
N PRO A 67 -20.53 4.43 11.03
CA PRO A 67 -19.83 3.33 11.70
C PRO A 67 -20.34 1.95 11.30
N LYS A 68 -21.55 1.84 10.77
CA LYS A 68 -22.19 0.58 10.39
C LYS A 68 -21.33 -0.26 9.42
N TYR A 69 -20.59 0.41 8.55
CA TYR A 69 -19.79 -0.23 7.49
C TYR A 69 -18.28 -0.05 7.70
N GLN A 70 -17.88 0.16 8.95
CA GLN A 70 -16.46 0.22 9.30
C GLN A 70 -15.78 -1.12 9.05
N VAL A 71 -14.53 -1.07 8.56
CA VAL A 71 -13.67 -2.22 8.30
C VAL A 71 -12.41 -2.12 9.15
N LEU A 72 -12.02 -3.22 9.77
CA LEU A 72 -10.73 -3.42 10.39
C LEU A 72 -9.88 -4.28 9.47
N LEU A 73 -8.86 -3.67 8.87
CA LEU A 73 -7.95 -4.37 7.97
C LEU A 73 -6.90 -5.10 8.81
N ASP A 74 -6.98 -6.41 8.84
CA ASP A 74 -6.15 -7.30 9.68
C ASP A 74 -4.70 -7.43 9.16
N ASN A 75 -3.85 -8.00 10.01
CA ASN A 75 -2.44 -8.28 9.72
C ASN A 75 -1.62 -7.03 9.33
N GLN A 76 -1.96 -5.89 9.90
CA GLN A 76 -1.17 -4.67 9.78
C GLN A 76 -0.13 -4.61 10.88
N VAL A 77 1.14 -4.46 10.51
CA VAL A 77 2.26 -4.47 11.46
C VAL A 77 2.82 -3.05 11.59
N GLU A 78 2.82 -2.53 12.82
CA GLU A 78 3.51 -1.30 13.18
C GLU A 78 4.45 -1.58 14.36
N ASN A 79 5.71 -1.16 14.27
CA ASN A 79 6.74 -1.39 15.30
C ASN A 79 6.85 -2.86 15.76
N ASN A 80 6.78 -3.81 14.82
CA ASN A 80 6.77 -5.27 15.06
C ASN A 80 5.57 -5.79 15.87
N VAL A 81 4.52 -4.99 16.03
CA VAL A 81 3.27 -5.40 16.68
C VAL A 81 2.20 -5.57 15.62
N VAL A 82 1.46 -6.68 15.70
CA VAL A 82 0.33 -6.95 14.79
C VAL A 82 -0.92 -6.22 15.28
N GLY A 83 -1.65 -5.61 14.36
CA GLY A 83 -2.86 -4.86 14.63
C GLY A 83 -3.75 -4.71 13.42
N TYR A 84 -4.54 -3.66 13.42
CA TYR A 84 -5.52 -3.36 12.40
C TYR A 84 -5.39 -1.92 11.91
N HIS A 85 -5.57 -1.68 10.61
CA HIS A 85 -5.96 -0.37 10.12
C HIS A 85 -7.47 -0.20 10.21
N VAL A 86 -7.91 0.96 10.67
CA VAL A 86 -9.33 1.28 10.86
C VAL A 86 -9.83 2.11 9.67
N LEU A 87 -10.62 1.48 8.81
CA LEU A 87 -11.23 2.13 7.67
C LEU A 87 -12.70 2.41 7.97
N THR A 88 -13.07 3.68 8.05
CA THR A 88 -14.46 4.09 8.32
C THR A 88 -14.99 4.87 7.13
N PRO A 89 -16.15 4.50 6.55
CA PRO A 89 -16.75 5.29 5.50
C PRO A 89 -17.28 6.62 6.07
N ILE A 90 -17.12 7.66 5.28
CA ILE A 90 -17.65 8.98 5.57
C ILE A 90 -18.58 9.40 4.45
N LYS A 91 -19.81 9.79 4.81
CA LYS A 91 -20.77 10.37 3.87
C LYS A 91 -20.38 11.80 3.58
N LEU A 92 -20.15 12.13 2.33
CA LEU A 92 -19.75 13.46 1.91
C LEU A 92 -20.88 14.48 2.09
N GLU A 93 -20.54 15.66 2.59
CA GLU A 93 -21.50 16.75 2.76
C GLU A 93 -22.09 17.17 1.42
N GLY A 94 -23.41 17.28 1.36
CA GLY A 94 -24.15 17.69 0.16
C GLY A 94 -24.18 16.66 -0.97
N ALA A 95 -23.82 15.38 -0.70
CA ALA A 95 -23.87 14.30 -1.69
C ALA A 95 -24.38 13.00 -1.05
N ASN A 96 -24.92 12.10 -1.89
CA ASN A 96 -25.20 10.73 -1.48
C ASN A 96 -24.05 9.79 -1.87
N GLN A 97 -22.83 10.23 -1.58
CA GLN A 97 -21.61 9.55 -1.96
C GLN A 97 -20.73 9.36 -0.72
N TYR A 98 -19.96 8.28 -0.69
CA TYR A 98 -19.10 7.92 0.40
C TYR A 98 -17.64 7.84 -0.06
N VAL A 99 -16.73 8.08 0.88
CA VAL A 99 -15.31 7.75 0.74
C VAL A 99 -14.83 6.99 1.98
N LEU A 100 -13.98 6.00 1.77
CA LEU A 100 -13.34 5.32 2.89
C LEU A 100 -12.18 6.18 3.43
N VAL A 101 -12.17 6.38 4.74
CA VAL A 101 -11.09 7.06 5.44
C VAL A 101 -10.33 6.04 6.29
N ASP A 102 -9.06 5.85 6.00
CA ASP A 102 -8.15 5.13 6.89
C ASP A 102 -7.74 6.07 8.03
N ARG A 103 -8.25 5.79 9.21
CA ARG A 103 -8.10 6.60 10.43
C ARG A 103 -6.80 6.30 11.18
N GLY A 104 -6.07 5.28 10.74
CA GLY A 104 -4.81 4.85 11.33
C GLY A 104 -4.85 3.43 11.90
N TRP A 105 -3.74 3.07 12.53
CA TRP A 105 -3.49 1.74 13.07
C TRP A 105 -3.83 1.67 14.56
N ILE A 106 -4.39 0.52 14.98
CA ILE A 106 -4.63 0.16 16.37
C ILE A 106 -4.01 -1.21 16.66
N VAL A 107 -3.56 -1.41 17.89
CA VAL A 107 -3.00 -2.68 18.34
C VAL A 107 -4.06 -3.78 18.34
N GLY A 108 -3.70 -4.95 17.85
CA GLY A 108 -4.51 -6.16 17.96
C GLY A 108 -4.44 -6.76 19.36
N SER A 109 -5.54 -7.42 19.79
CA SER A 109 -5.53 -8.18 21.04
C SER A 109 -4.85 -9.53 20.85
N LEU A 110 -4.11 -10.01 21.86
CA LEU A 110 -3.48 -11.33 21.86
C LEU A 110 -4.50 -12.48 21.76
N ASP A 111 -5.71 -12.29 22.25
CA ASP A 111 -6.80 -13.26 22.17
C ASP A 111 -7.63 -13.12 20.88
N ARG A 112 -7.14 -12.31 19.92
CA ARG A 112 -7.78 -12.01 18.62
C ARG A 112 -9.22 -11.51 18.71
N LYS A 113 -9.62 -10.97 19.84
CA LYS A 113 -10.93 -10.28 19.94
C LYS A 113 -10.91 -9.04 19.08
N VAL A 114 -11.98 -8.86 18.31
CA VAL A 114 -12.18 -7.67 17.47
C VAL A 114 -12.30 -6.45 18.39
N PRO A 115 -11.42 -5.44 18.23
CA PRO A 115 -11.49 -4.25 19.07
C PRO A 115 -12.75 -3.43 18.77
N VAL A 116 -13.34 -2.88 19.83
CA VAL A 116 -14.40 -1.88 19.68
C VAL A 116 -13.77 -0.54 19.39
N VAL A 117 -14.13 0.04 18.26
CA VAL A 117 -13.53 1.28 17.76
C VAL A 117 -14.59 2.38 17.73
N ASN A 118 -14.40 3.40 18.54
CA ASN A 118 -15.28 4.56 18.58
C ASN A 118 -15.12 5.42 17.33
N VAL A 119 -16.22 5.98 16.85
CA VAL A 119 -16.29 6.86 15.71
C VAL A 119 -16.69 8.26 16.19
N PRO A 120 -15.98 9.33 15.78
CA PRO A 120 -16.36 10.69 16.11
C PRO A 120 -17.77 11.01 15.59
N GLU A 121 -18.61 11.60 16.43
CA GLU A 121 -19.96 12.01 16.07
C GLU A 121 -19.96 13.35 15.33
N GLY A 122 -21.03 13.56 14.55
CA GLY A 122 -21.25 14.80 13.82
C GLY A 122 -20.33 15.02 12.61
N LYS A 123 -20.38 16.25 12.11
CA LYS A 123 -19.59 16.65 10.94
C LYS A 123 -18.11 16.71 11.29
N GLN A 124 -17.30 16.07 10.46
CA GLN A 124 -15.85 16.05 10.55
C GLN A 124 -15.23 16.76 9.35
N GLU A 125 -14.16 17.50 9.58
CA GLU A 125 -13.29 18.03 8.53
C GLU A 125 -12.12 17.08 8.33
N ILE A 126 -11.98 16.56 7.13
CA ILE A 126 -10.97 15.58 6.76
C ILE A 126 -9.90 16.27 5.93
N VAL A 127 -8.66 16.07 6.32
CA VAL A 127 -7.48 16.33 5.49
C VAL A 127 -6.69 15.03 5.45
N GLY A 128 -6.27 14.61 4.26
CA GLY A 128 -5.52 13.38 4.08
C GLY A 128 -5.00 13.23 2.66
N ASP A 129 -4.35 12.12 2.38
CA ASP A 129 -3.86 11.80 1.03
C ASP A 129 -4.62 10.62 0.42
N ILE A 130 -4.81 10.69 -0.90
CA ILE A 130 -5.47 9.61 -1.65
C ILE A 130 -4.53 8.42 -1.76
N PHE A 131 -4.98 7.30 -1.23
CA PHE A 131 -4.34 6.00 -1.33
C PHE A 131 -5.18 5.05 -2.18
N ILE A 132 -4.54 4.42 -3.17
CA ILE A 132 -5.21 3.44 -4.04
C ILE A 132 -4.72 2.06 -3.59
N PRO A 133 -5.59 1.26 -2.94
CA PRO A 133 -5.23 -0.10 -2.55
C PRO A 133 -4.88 -0.95 -3.78
N LEU A 134 -3.82 -1.75 -3.66
CA LEU A 134 -3.54 -2.76 -4.67
C LEU A 134 -4.49 -3.93 -4.45
N ALA A 135 -5.21 -4.33 -5.51
CA ALA A 135 -5.97 -5.56 -5.48
C ALA A 135 -5.01 -6.74 -5.24
N LYS A 136 -5.19 -7.48 -4.15
CA LYS A 136 -4.41 -8.71 -3.93
C LYS A 136 -4.93 -9.79 -4.87
N ALA A 137 -4.04 -10.38 -5.66
CA ALA A 137 -4.37 -11.47 -6.57
C ALA A 137 -4.87 -12.74 -5.85
N PHE A 138 -4.59 -12.86 -4.54
CA PHE A 138 -4.98 -14.02 -3.74
C PHE A 138 -5.27 -13.59 -2.30
N THR A 139 -6.44 -13.97 -1.78
CA THR A 139 -6.80 -13.87 -0.36
C THR A 139 -7.28 -15.22 0.13
N LEU A 140 -6.90 -15.59 1.34
CA LEU A 140 -7.42 -16.79 2.02
C LEU A 140 -8.80 -16.53 2.67
N GLU A 141 -9.29 -15.31 2.55
CA GLU A 141 -10.56 -14.89 3.14
C GLU A 141 -11.72 -15.51 2.36
N ALA A 142 -12.50 -16.35 3.02
CA ALA A 142 -13.75 -16.83 2.48
C ALA A 142 -14.78 -15.68 2.42
N PRO A 143 -15.52 -15.53 1.31
CA PRO A 143 -16.60 -14.55 1.27
C PRO A 143 -17.66 -14.90 2.33
N ALA A 144 -18.22 -13.88 2.98
CA ALA A 144 -19.33 -14.08 3.91
C ALA A 144 -20.49 -14.78 3.21
N THR A 145 -20.87 -15.94 3.70
CA THR A 145 -21.95 -16.76 3.12
C THR A 145 -23.30 -16.49 3.77
N ASP A 146 -23.34 -15.79 4.89
CA ASP A 146 -24.53 -15.55 5.71
C ASP A 146 -25.18 -14.17 5.52
N GLY A 147 -24.70 -13.38 4.57
CA GLY A 147 -25.21 -12.03 4.28
C GLY A 147 -24.98 -11.00 5.39
N LYS A 148 -24.27 -11.35 6.47
CA LYS A 148 -23.93 -10.44 7.55
C LYS A 148 -22.69 -9.60 7.21
N TRP A 149 -22.64 -8.39 7.75
CA TRP A 149 -21.46 -7.54 7.64
C TRP A 149 -20.27 -8.15 8.37
N GLN A 150 -19.17 -8.35 7.66
CA GLN A 150 -17.89 -8.74 8.24
C GLN A 150 -17.06 -7.49 8.51
N ALA A 151 -16.79 -7.21 9.79
CA ALA A 151 -16.02 -6.04 10.18
C ALA A 151 -14.50 -6.21 9.96
N VAL A 152 -13.99 -7.45 9.90
CA VAL A 152 -12.55 -7.74 9.76
C VAL A 152 -12.26 -8.28 8.37
N TRP A 153 -11.33 -7.64 7.67
CA TRP A 153 -10.91 -7.99 6.31
C TRP A 153 -9.40 -8.20 6.24
N GLN A 154 -8.94 -9.15 5.43
CA GLN A 154 -7.50 -9.38 5.23
C GLN A 154 -6.88 -8.48 4.16
N SER A 155 -7.70 -7.95 3.25
CA SER A 155 -7.28 -7.03 2.21
C SER A 155 -8.40 -6.07 1.84
N MET A 156 -8.03 -4.83 1.47
CA MET A 156 -8.99 -3.85 1.02
C MET A 156 -9.29 -4.04 -0.47
N ASP A 157 -10.48 -4.51 -0.77
CA ASP A 157 -11.07 -4.60 -2.10
C ASP A 157 -12.24 -3.61 -2.18
N LEU A 158 -12.03 -2.49 -2.86
CA LEU A 158 -13.03 -1.43 -2.98
C LEU A 158 -14.25 -1.86 -3.79
N ALA A 159 -14.07 -2.71 -4.81
CA ALA A 159 -15.20 -3.21 -5.61
C ALA A 159 -16.11 -4.12 -4.77
N ARG A 160 -15.52 -5.03 -3.99
CA ARG A 160 -16.23 -5.85 -3.00
C ARG A 160 -16.93 -4.98 -1.97
N TYR A 161 -16.24 -3.94 -1.48
CA TYR A 161 -16.78 -3.02 -0.47
C TYR A 161 -18.01 -2.27 -0.99
N THR A 162 -17.90 -1.61 -2.15
CA THR A 162 -19.00 -0.87 -2.80
C THR A 162 -20.23 -1.76 -2.99
N LYS A 163 -20.02 -3.00 -3.45
CA LYS A 163 -21.10 -3.98 -3.61
C LYS A 163 -21.75 -4.37 -2.28
N ALA A 164 -20.96 -4.56 -1.22
CA ALA A 164 -21.47 -4.97 0.10
C ALA A 164 -22.23 -3.85 0.81
N VAL A 165 -21.82 -2.60 0.64
CA VAL A 165 -22.48 -1.42 1.21
C VAL A 165 -23.70 -1.00 0.42
N SER A 166 -23.77 -1.37 -0.88
CA SER A 166 -24.83 -0.96 -1.83
C SER A 166 -25.00 0.57 -1.90
N ALA A 167 -23.87 1.29 -1.90
CA ALA A 167 -23.80 2.75 -1.95
C ALA A 167 -22.76 3.22 -2.95
N ASP A 168 -22.84 4.47 -3.39
CA ASP A 168 -21.83 5.11 -4.24
C ASP A 168 -20.59 5.43 -3.40
N VAL A 169 -19.52 4.65 -3.59
CA VAL A 169 -18.25 4.78 -2.85
C VAL A 169 -17.16 5.16 -3.83
N LEU A 170 -16.42 6.22 -3.52
CA LEU A 170 -15.28 6.66 -4.33
C LEU A 170 -14.20 5.55 -4.42
N PRO A 171 -13.55 5.37 -5.59
CA PRO A 171 -12.70 4.21 -5.88
C PRO A 171 -11.28 4.35 -5.30
N PHE A 172 -11.16 4.93 -4.10
CA PHE A 172 -9.92 5.08 -3.36
C PHE A 172 -10.18 5.19 -1.86
N VAL A 173 -9.13 5.14 -1.08
CA VAL A 173 -9.11 5.38 0.37
C VAL A 173 -8.41 6.71 0.62
N VAL A 174 -8.89 7.49 1.57
CA VAL A 174 -8.15 8.67 2.06
C VAL A 174 -7.47 8.31 3.37
N ARG A 175 -6.13 8.34 3.39
CA ARG A 175 -5.36 8.18 4.62
C ARG A 175 -5.36 9.50 5.37
N LEU A 176 -5.85 9.45 6.59
CA LEU A 176 -6.01 10.64 7.41
C LEU A 176 -4.65 11.27 7.74
N ASP A 177 -4.52 12.58 7.58
CA ASP A 177 -3.30 13.31 7.94
C ASP A 177 -2.95 13.09 9.43
N ALA A 178 -1.65 12.96 9.72
CA ALA A 178 -1.16 12.70 11.08
C ALA A 178 -1.64 13.73 12.11
N GLN A 179 -1.87 14.97 11.69
CA GLN A 179 -2.31 16.05 12.56
C GLN A 179 -3.84 16.23 12.61
N SER A 180 -4.60 15.47 11.81
CA SER A 180 -6.06 15.58 11.79
C SER A 180 -6.69 15.17 13.12
N LYS A 181 -7.71 15.93 13.54
CA LYS A 181 -8.50 15.65 14.74
C LYS A 181 -9.71 14.76 14.49
N ALA A 182 -9.96 14.38 13.23
CA ALA A 182 -11.12 13.60 12.80
C ALA A 182 -10.98 12.08 13.03
N GLY A 183 -10.29 11.67 14.05
CA GLY A 183 -10.03 10.29 14.45
C GLY A 183 -8.74 10.23 15.26
N GLY A 184 -8.49 9.19 16.03
CA GLY A 184 -7.38 9.17 16.96
C GLY A 184 -6.64 7.84 17.01
N PHE A 185 -5.86 7.50 15.97
CA PHE A 185 -5.07 6.27 15.95
C PHE A 185 -3.65 6.58 15.46
N SER A 186 -2.73 5.61 15.57
CA SER A 186 -1.40 5.74 15.00
C SER A 186 -1.46 5.92 13.48
N ARG A 187 -0.72 6.87 12.94
CA ARG A 187 -0.71 7.24 11.52
C ARG A 187 0.71 7.30 10.97
N ALA A 188 1.53 6.34 11.34
CA ALA A 188 2.85 6.13 10.77
C ALA A 188 2.71 5.45 9.40
N TRP A 189 2.27 6.21 8.40
CA TRP A 189 2.02 5.64 7.06
C TRP A 189 3.32 5.10 6.44
N PRO A 190 3.33 3.84 5.95
CA PRO A 190 4.51 3.26 5.31
C PRO A 190 4.95 4.07 4.10
N HIS A 191 6.26 4.29 3.99
CA HIS A 191 6.84 4.93 2.81
C HIS A 191 7.09 3.89 1.71
N PRO A 192 6.68 4.15 0.45
CA PRO A 192 6.92 3.22 -0.67
C PRO A 192 8.38 2.85 -0.86
N GLY A 193 9.30 3.74 -0.42
CA GLY A 193 10.75 3.59 -0.54
C GLY A 193 11.42 2.68 0.48
N GLU A 194 10.74 2.17 1.51
CA GLU A 194 11.36 1.41 2.61
C GLU A 194 12.28 0.25 2.17
N LYS A 195 12.05 -0.32 0.99
CA LYS A 195 12.82 -1.45 0.48
C LYS A 195 13.73 -1.12 -0.71
N VAL A 196 13.91 0.16 -1.07
CA VAL A 196 14.75 0.57 -2.20
C VAL A 196 16.18 0.10 -2.01
N THR A 197 16.78 0.41 -0.86
CA THR A 197 18.16 0.02 -0.53
C THR A 197 18.37 -1.48 -0.57
N MET A 198 17.39 -2.26 -0.10
CA MET A 198 17.44 -3.73 -0.14
C MET A 198 17.47 -4.25 -1.59
N HIS A 199 16.60 -3.74 -2.47
CA HIS A 199 16.59 -4.13 -3.88
C HIS A 199 17.89 -3.73 -4.61
N LEU A 200 18.42 -2.54 -4.34
CA LEU A 200 19.73 -2.11 -4.87
C LEU A 200 20.86 -3.03 -4.37
N GLY A 201 20.86 -3.39 -3.09
CA GLY A 201 21.83 -4.33 -2.52
C GLY A 201 21.83 -5.67 -3.25
N TYR A 202 20.64 -6.24 -3.47
CA TYR A 202 20.50 -7.49 -4.25
C TYR A 202 20.91 -7.31 -5.72
N ALA A 203 20.61 -6.17 -6.35
CA ALA A 203 21.04 -5.92 -7.72
C ALA A 203 22.57 -5.93 -7.83
N TYR A 204 23.27 -5.20 -6.95
CA TYR A 204 24.74 -5.17 -6.92
C TYR A 204 25.35 -6.54 -6.60
N GLN A 205 24.72 -7.33 -5.74
CA GLN A 205 25.15 -8.71 -5.44
C GLN A 205 25.08 -9.59 -6.69
N TRP A 206 23.98 -9.55 -7.45
CA TRP A 206 23.85 -10.31 -8.69
C TRP A 206 24.82 -9.88 -9.77
N PHE A 207 25.06 -8.58 -9.94
CA PHE A 207 26.07 -8.06 -10.85
C PHE A 207 27.49 -8.47 -10.41
N GLY A 208 27.77 -8.48 -9.11
CA GLY A 208 29.03 -8.97 -8.54
C GLY A 208 29.27 -10.45 -8.86
N PHE A 209 28.25 -11.30 -8.77
CA PHE A 209 28.35 -12.71 -9.16
C PHE A 209 28.63 -12.86 -10.67
N ALA A 210 27.94 -12.09 -11.52
CA ALA A 210 28.18 -12.11 -12.96
C ALA A 210 29.63 -11.69 -13.30
N LEU A 211 30.13 -10.63 -12.65
CA LEU A 211 31.51 -10.17 -12.83
C LEU A 211 32.53 -11.22 -12.36
N THR A 212 32.31 -11.83 -11.20
CA THR A 212 33.17 -12.89 -10.67
C THR A 212 33.24 -14.08 -11.61
N LEU A 213 32.09 -14.53 -12.14
CA LEU A 213 32.04 -15.62 -13.11
C LEU A 213 32.78 -15.26 -14.41
N PHE A 214 32.64 -14.02 -14.85
CA PHE A 214 33.36 -13.51 -16.03
C PHE A 214 34.86 -13.53 -15.84
N VAL A 215 35.36 -13.04 -14.70
CA VAL A 215 36.80 -13.05 -14.38
C VAL A 215 37.35 -14.48 -14.30
N ILE A 216 36.63 -15.38 -13.59
CA ILE A 216 37.03 -16.80 -13.51
C ILE A 216 37.06 -17.42 -14.90
N PHE A 217 36.05 -17.15 -15.74
CA PHE A 217 35.99 -17.64 -17.11
C PHE A 217 37.21 -17.20 -17.92
N ILE A 218 37.60 -15.93 -17.85
CA ILE A 218 38.79 -15.41 -18.54
C ILE A 218 40.07 -16.10 -18.04
N VAL A 219 40.28 -16.15 -16.72
CA VAL A 219 41.50 -16.74 -16.13
C VAL A 219 41.65 -18.22 -16.51
N LEU A 220 40.57 -18.98 -16.50
CA LEU A 220 40.60 -20.42 -16.83
C LEU A 220 40.81 -20.67 -18.34
N ASN A 221 40.39 -19.75 -19.19
CA ASN A 221 40.57 -19.90 -20.64
C ASN A 221 41.94 -19.37 -21.14
N ILE A 222 42.47 -18.32 -20.55
CA ILE A 222 43.82 -17.83 -20.86
C ILE A 222 44.90 -18.87 -20.49
N LYS A 223 44.77 -19.55 -19.36
CA LYS A 223 45.72 -20.61 -18.95
C LYS A 223 45.70 -21.86 -19.85
N LYS A 224 44.72 -22.02 -20.73
CA LYS A 224 44.69 -23.13 -21.69
C LYS A 224 45.37 -22.87 -23.00
N VAL A 225 45.80 -21.61 -23.26
CA VAL A 225 46.45 -21.18 -24.50
C VAL A 225 47.95 -21.12 -24.34
N THR A 226 48.50 -21.29 -23.13
CA THR A 226 49.91 -21.39 -22.78
C THR A 226 50.34 -22.81 -22.49
#